data_a9cee3314567e68d098df85ee933c92d
#
_entry.id   a9cee3314567e68d098df85ee933c92d
#
_cell.length_a   1.000
_cell.length_b   1.000
_cell.length_c   1.000
_cell.angle_alpha   90.00
_cell.angle_beta   90.00
_cell.angle_gamma   90.00
#
_symmetry.space_group_name_H-M   'P 1'
#
loop_
_entity.id
_entity.type
_entity.pdbx_description
1 polymer ?
#
loop_
_entity_poly.entity_id
_entity_poly.type
_entity_poly.pdbx_seq_one_letter_code
_entity_poly.pdbx_strand_id
1 'polypeptide(L)' 'MNFANTWYVIERNHHFETISHEALSLLEEGSYVMLQNFATHHEAHEEHKRLVLMAIDDAKAKLNQLQK' A
#
# COMPACT_ATOMS: atom_id res chain seq x y z
N MET A 1 24.82 -2.59 -1.60
CA MET A 1 23.47 -2.35 -1.09
C MET A 1 22.54 -3.43 -1.62
N ASN A 2 21.86 -4.13 -0.75
CA ASN A 2 21.07 -5.28 -1.15
C ASN A 2 19.57 -4.94 -1.11
N PHE A 3 19.00 -4.63 -2.26
CA PHE A 3 17.58 -4.29 -2.37
C PHE A 3 16.68 -5.52 -2.28
N ALA A 4 17.23 -6.73 -2.29
CA ALA A 4 16.45 -7.96 -2.24
C ALA A 4 15.61 -8.08 -0.97
N ASN A 5 16.03 -7.41 0.13
CA ASN A 5 15.31 -7.44 1.39
C ASN A 5 14.38 -6.24 1.59
N THR A 6 14.25 -5.39 0.58
CA THR A 6 13.38 -4.22 0.68
C THR A 6 11.94 -4.59 0.38
N TRP A 7 11.01 -4.06 1.15
CA TRP A 7 9.59 -4.25 0.96
C TRP A 7 8.93 -2.93 0.61
N TYR A 8 7.88 -3.00 -0.18
CA TYR A 8 7.21 -1.81 -0.69
C TYR A 8 5.72 -1.88 -0.42
N VAL A 9 5.14 -0.72 -0.12
CA VAL A 9 3.69 -0.57 -0.11
C VAL A 9 3.34 0.22 -1.36
N ILE A 10 2.48 -0.35 -2.19
CA ILE A 10 2.07 0.25 -3.45
C ILE A 10 0.55 0.32 -3.52
N GLU A 11 0.06 1.18 -4.41
CA GLU A 11 -1.35 1.22 -4.76
C GLU A 11 -1.52 0.76 -6.21
N ARG A 12 -2.43 -0.19 -6.42
CA ARG A 12 -2.71 -0.72 -7.74
C ARG A 12 -4.19 -1.10 -7.81
N ASN A 13 -4.88 -0.66 -8.87
CA ASN A 13 -6.31 -0.95 -9.06
C ASN A 13 -7.17 -0.57 -7.86
N HIS A 14 -6.84 0.56 -7.23
CA HIS A 14 -7.53 1.08 -6.03
C HIS A 14 -7.35 0.22 -4.79
N HIS A 15 -6.33 -0.63 -4.77
CA HIS A 15 -5.98 -1.46 -3.61
C HIS A 15 -4.56 -1.18 -3.16
N PHE A 16 -4.32 -1.30 -1.86
CA PHE A 16 -2.98 -1.25 -1.31
C PHE A 16 -2.41 -2.65 -1.27
N GLU A 17 -1.12 -2.77 -1.57
CA GLU A 17 -0.43 -4.06 -1.56
C GLU A 17 0.94 -3.91 -0.92
N THR A 18 1.35 -4.95 -0.18
CA THR A 18 2.71 -5.08 0.35
C THR A 18 3.43 -6.11 -0.51
N ILE A 19 4.50 -5.70 -1.19
CA ILE A 19 5.24 -6.61 -2.07
C ILE A 19 6.73 -6.51 -1.84
N SER A 20 7.43 -7.60 -2.16
CA SER A 20 8.88 -7.65 -2.09
C SER A 20 9.51 -6.91 -3.28
N HIS A 21 10.81 -6.63 -3.19
CA HIS A 21 11.53 -6.02 -4.31
C HIS A 21 11.47 -6.90 -5.55
N GLU A 22 11.60 -8.20 -5.36
CA GLU A 22 11.55 -9.16 -6.47
C GLU A 22 10.20 -9.12 -7.19
N ALA A 23 9.10 -9.12 -6.41
CA ALA A 23 7.76 -9.05 -6.97
C ALA A 23 7.52 -7.71 -7.67
N LEU A 24 8.02 -6.62 -7.09
CA LEU A 24 7.88 -5.29 -7.67
C LEU A 24 8.56 -5.22 -9.05
N SER A 25 9.73 -5.86 -9.19
CA SER A 25 10.47 -5.84 -10.45
C SER A 25 9.76 -6.57 -11.57
N LEU A 26 8.78 -7.41 -11.26
CA LEU A 26 7.97 -8.12 -12.25
C LEU A 26 6.77 -7.32 -12.74
N LEU A 27 6.44 -6.20 -12.08
CA LEU A 27 5.32 -5.35 -12.46
C LEU A 27 5.75 -4.37 -13.55
N GLU A 28 4.82 -4.02 -14.43
CA GLU A 28 5.07 -3.02 -15.46
C GLU A 28 5.08 -1.62 -14.86
N GLU A 29 6.00 -0.79 -15.35
CA GLU A 29 6.02 0.62 -14.95
C GLU A 29 4.70 1.28 -15.33
N GLY A 30 4.17 2.07 -14.40
CA GLY A 30 2.91 2.77 -14.62
C GLY A 30 1.68 1.97 -14.23
N SER A 31 1.84 0.67 -13.91
CA SER A 31 0.71 -0.16 -13.47
C SER A 31 0.43 0.00 -11.97
N TYR A 32 1.28 0.69 -11.24
CA TYR A 32 1.16 0.88 -9.79
C TYR A 32 1.76 2.22 -9.40
N VAL A 33 1.44 2.66 -8.18
CA VAL A 33 2.05 3.84 -7.57
C VAL A 33 2.79 3.39 -6.32
N MET A 34 4.08 3.67 -6.25
CA MET A 34 4.88 3.37 -5.07
C MET A 34 4.61 4.42 -4.00
N LEU A 35 4.18 3.99 -2.83
CA LEU A 35 3.87 4.89 -1.72
C LEU A 35 5.04 5.01 -0.75
N GLN A 36 5.65 3.88 -0.38
CA GLN A 36 6.75 3.88 0.58
C GLN A 36 7.49 2.55 0.52
N ASN A 37 8.77 2.57 0.97
CA ASN A 37 9.57 1.35 1.09
C ASN A 37 9.98 1.14 2.55
N PHE A 38 10.30 -0.10 2.88
CA PHE A 38 10.65 -0.51 4.24
C PHE A 38 11.73 -1.59 4.20
N ALA A 39 12.49 -1.67 5.29
CA ALA A 39 13.56 -2.66 5.41
C ALA A 39 13.03 -4.06 5.72
N THR A 40 11.83 -4.17 6.31
CA THR A 40 11.26 -5.46 6.70
C THR A 40 9.81 -5.59 6.24
N HIS A 41 9.37 -6.83 6.08
CA HIS A 41 7.98 -7.12 5.74
C HIS A 41 7.03 -6.63 6.84
N HIS A 42 7.42 -6.79 8.09
CA HIS A 42 6.59 -6.38 9.22
C HIS A 42 6.26 -4.88 9.17
N GLU A 43 7.28 -4.06 8.92
CA GLU A 43 7.09 -2.60 8.83
C GLU A 43 6.18 -2.24 7.66
N ALA A 44 6.39 -2.87 6.51
CA ALA A 44 5.56 -2.62 5.32
C ALA A 44 4.12 -3.03 5.57
N HIS A 45 3.92 -4.18 6.21
CA HIS A 45 2.59 -4.68 6.52
C HIS A 45 1.84 -3.75 7.48
N GLU A 46 2.54 -3.22 8.48
CA GLU A 46 1.93 -2.27 9.43
C GLU A 46 1.48 -0.99 8.72
N GLU A 47 2.27 -0.49 7.79
CA GLU A 47 1.88 0.68 7.01
C GLU A 47 0.71 0.38 6.08
N HIS A 48 0.72 -0.77 5.42
CA HIS A 48 -0.37 -1.23 4.58
C HIS A 48 -1.68 -1.26 5.38
N LYS A 49 -1.64 -1.86 6.56
CA LYS A 49 -2.79 -1.97 7.45
C LYS A 49 -3.31 -0.59 7.86
N ARG A 50 -2.40 0.33 8.18
CA ARG A 50 -2.77 1.70 8.55
C ARG A 50 -3.48 2.41 7.41
N LEU A 51 -2.98 2.27 6.19
CA LEU A 51 -3.56 2.91 5.01
C LEU A 51 -4.96 2.36 4.70
N VAL A 52 -5.14 1.05 4.83
CA VAL A 52 -6.45 0.43 4.63
C VAL A 52 -7.45 0.94 5.65
N LEU A 53 -7.05 1.04 6.91
CA LEU A 53 -7.93 1.54 7.97
C LEU A 53 -8.29 3.01 7.75
N MET A 54 -7.35 3.83 7.30
CA MET A 54 -7.62 5.23 6.98
C MET A 54 -8.63 5.36 5.83
N ALA A 55 -8.50 4.52 4.81
CA ALA A 55 -9.42 4.53 3.69
C ALA A 55 -10.84 4.13 4.12
N ILE A 56 -10.96 3.16 5.02
CA ILE A 56 -12.25 2.73 5.56
C ILE A 56 -12.89 3.86 6.37
N ASP A 57 -12.11 4.52 7.23
CA ASP A 57 -12.62 5.64 8.03
C ASP A 57 -13.11 6.78 7.14
N ASP A 58 -12.37 7.09 6.08
CA ASP A 58 -12.75 8.14 5.15
C ASP A 58 -14.06 7.80 4.44
N ALA A 59 -14.22 6.54 4.04
CA ALA A 59 -15.44 6.07 3.40
C ALA A 59 -16.64 6.16 4.34
N LYS A 60 -16.45 5.80 5.61
CA LYS A 60 -17.51 5.91 6.62
C LYS A 60 -17.93 7.37 6.86
N ALA A 61 -16.96 8.27 6.91
CA ALA A 61 -17.25 9.68 7.08
C ALA A 61 -18.09 10.22 5.92
N LYS A 62 -17.77 9.81 4.71
CA LYS A 62 -18.55 10.21 3.52
C LYS A 62 -19.95 9.67 3.55
N LEU A 63 -20.13 8.42 3.97
CA LEU A 63 -21.46 7.82 4.09
C LEU A 63 -22.31 8.57 5.11
N ASN A 64 -21.72 8.94 6.24
CA ASN A 64 -22.43 9.69 7.27
C ASN A 64 -22.90 11.06 6.75
N GLN A 65 -22.10 11.70 5.90
CA GLN A 65 -22.49 12.98 5.30
C GLN A 65 -23.64 12.83 4.32
N LEU A 66 -23.69 11.72 3.62
CA LEU A 66 -24.73 11.47 2.63
C LEU A 66 -26.07 11.09 3.24
N GLN A 67 -26.09 10.66 4.48
CA GLN A 67 -27.28 10.21 5.17
C GLN A 67 -28.03 11.33 5.91
N LYS A 68 -27.56 12.54 5.81
CA LYS A 68 -28.24 13.70 6.43
C LYS A 68 -29.36 14.24 5.56
#